data_bcc9e4f9e6a58f3eb6faafa6b69f27d5
#
_entry.id   bcc9e4f9e6a58f3eb6faafa6b69f27d5
#
_cell.length_a   1.000
_cell.length_b   1.000
_cell.length_c   1.000
_cell.angle_alpha   90.00
_cell.angle_beta   90.00
_cell.angle_gamma   90.00
#
_symmetry.space_group_name_H-M   'P 1'
#
loop_
_entity.id
_entity.type
_entity.pdbx_description
1 polymer ?
#
loop_
_entity_poly.entity_id
_entity_poly.type
_entity_poly.pdbx_seq_one_letter_code
_entity_poly.pdbx_strand_id
1 'polypeptide(L)'
;NGVQKTLRSTGSDDYMIVVRKAAMSEIMSILDREAASIIVNMPQVARYPDGRPMSSKEVVVIINLNKLGAEGISNVTVRGVEEAAFQLRPQVRITQGRMFRWGAREVIAGAGITTRFQGAQIGEKVKFGGDLWTVVGIFDSDGSGFDSELWGDLNQIADAFKRASLSTVT
;
A
#
# COMPACT_ATOMS: atom_id res chain seq x y z
N ASN A 1 -6.43 21.33 -12.79
CA ASN A 1 -7.29 20.33 -12.20
C ASN A 1 -6.72 18.95 -12.47
N GLY A 2 -5.91 18.44 -11.55
CA GLY A 2 -5.14 17.21 -11.70
C GLY A 2 -5.73 15.99 -10.99
N VAL A 3 -7.06 15.95 -10.82
CA VAL A 3 -7.77 14.80 -10.27
C VAL A 3 -8.26 13.95 -11.42
N GLN A 4 -7.70 12.75 -11.55
CA GLN A 4 -8.20 11.75 -12.48
C GLN A 4 -8.96 10.68 -11.67
N LYS A 5 -10.26 10.55 -11.92
CA LYS A 5 -11.08 9.49 -11.36
C LYS A 5 -10.65 8.17 -12.00
N THR A 6 -9.84 7.40 -11.31
CA THR A 6 -9.45 6.06 -11.77
C THR A 6 -10.54 5.08 -11.38
N LEU A 7 -11.52 4.97 -12.22
CA LEU A 7 -12.56 3.96 -12.09
C LEU A 7 -12.07 2.69 -12.76
N ARG A 8 -11.71 1.68 -11.98
CA ARG A 8 -11.91 0.26 -12.33
C ARG A 8 -11.22 -0.65 -11.34
N SER A 9 -12.00 -1.50 -10.72
CA SER A 9 -11.67 -2.72 -9.95
C SER A 9 -11.18 -2.62 -8.51
N THR A 10 -10.81 -1.46 -7.99
CA THR A 10 -10.24 -1.36 -6.63
C THR A 10 -10.95 -0.40 -5.68
N GLY A 11 -11.96 0.33 -6.15
CA GLY A 11 -12.65 1.32 -5.34
C GLY A 11 -14.16 1.34 -5.53
N SER A 12 -14.89 1.90 -4.60
CA SER A 12 -16.28 2.31 -4.79
C SER A 12 -16.32 3.65 -5.53
N ASP A 13 -17.46 4.01 -6.09
CA ASP A 13 -17.67 5.28 -6.79
C ASP A 13 -17.42 6.52 -5.92
N ASP A 14 -17.38 6.34 -4.61
CA ASP A 14 -17.19 7.39 -3.61
C ASP A 14 -15.72 7.63 -3.24
N TYR A 15 -14.80 6.83 -3.76
CA TYR A 15 -13.37 6.97 -3.46
C TYR A 15 -12.60 7.55 -4.65
N MET A 16 -11.59 8.35 -4.33
CA MET A 16 -10.68 8.93 -5.31
C MET A 16 -9.24 8.65 -4.94
N ILE A 17 -8.44 8.30 -5.94
CA ILE A 17 -6.99 8.26 -5.82
C ILE A 17 -6.44 9.54 -6.44
N VAL A 18 -5.71 10.31 -5.66
CA VAL A 18 -5.07 11.54 -6.12
C VAL A 18 -3.61 11.27 -6.41
N VAL A 19 -3.21 11.49 -7.65
CA VAL A 19 -1.83 11.34 -8.12
C VAL A 19 -1.33 12.64 -8.71
N ARG A 20 -0.02 12.78 -8.82
CA ARG A 20 0.58 13.93 -9.48
C ARG A 20 0.08 14.04 -10.93
N LYS A 21 -0.20 15.25 -11.37
CA LYS A 21 -0.57 15.53 -12.78
C LYS A 21 0.47 14.94 -13.73
N ALA A 22 0.01 14.28 -14.78
CA ALA A 22 0.82 13.59 -15.79
C ALA A 22 1.55 12.31 -15.30
N ALA A 23 1.33 11.87 -14.07
CA ALA A 23 1.76 10.52 -13.68
C ALA A 23 0.91 9.46 -14.41
N MET A 24 1.58 8.46 -14.99
CA MET A 24 0.88 7.36 -15.68
C MET A 24 0.40 6.28 -14.72
N SER A 25 0.95 6.25 -13.51
CA SER A 25 0.57 5.30 -12.46
C SER A 25 0.91 5.88 -11.08
N GLU A 26 0.38 5.26 -10.03
CA GLU A 26 0.71 5.60 -8.64
C GLU A 26 2.23 5.56 -8.37
N ILE A 27 2.91 4.55 -8.94
CA ILE A 27 4.36 4.36 -8.77
C ILE A 27 5.16 5.54 -9.32
N MET A 28 4.68 6.18 -10.38
CA MET A 28 5.30 7.35 -10.98
C MET A 28 4.84 8.67 -10.35
N SER A 29 3.87 8.60 -9.46
CA SER A 29 3.36 9.78 -8.77
C SER A 29 4.20 10.07 -7.53
N ILE A 30 4.70 11.30 -7.46
CA ILE A 30 5.40 11.80 -6.26
C ILE A 30 4.68 13.06 -5.83
N LEU A 31 4.03 12.97 -4.67
CA LEU A 31 3.43 14.10 -3.98
C LEU A 31 4.35 14.50 -2.83
N ASP A 32 4.70 15.77 -2.76
CA ASP A 32 5.39 16.28 -1.59
C ASP A 32 4.43 16.37 -0.38
N ARG A 33 5.02 16.54 0.81
CA ARG A 33 4.24 16.55 2.06
C ARG A 33 3.26 17.72 2.12
N GLU A 34 3.61 18.84 1.52
CA GLU A 34 2.77 20.03 1.50
C GLU A 34 1.54 19.80 0.62
N ALA A 35 1.72 19.31 -0.61
CA ALA A 35 0.63 18.98 -1.51
C ALA A 35 -0.31 17.91 -0.91
N ALA A 36 0.24 16.88 -0.31
CA ALA A 36 -0.55 15.85 0.37
C ALA A 36 -1.37 16.44 1.54
N SER A 37 -0.78 17.34 2.32
CA SER A 37 -1.48 18.00 3.42
C SER A 37 -2.62 18.89 2.93
N ILE A 38 -2.43 19.62 1.83
CA ILE A 38 -3.48 20.45 1.23
C ILE A 38 -4.65 19.57 0.78
N ILE A 39 -4.37 18.49 0.06
CA ILE A 39 -5.40 17.57 -0.46
C ILE A 39 -6.24 16.98 0.68
N VAL A 40 -5.58 16.46 1.70
CA VAL A 40 -6.24 15.81 2.87
C VAL A 40 -7.17 16.79 3.61
N ASN A 41 -6.88 18.08 3.57
CA ASN A 41 -7.68 19.10 4.24
C ASN A 41 -8.76 19.74 3.36
N MET A 42 -8.92 19.28 2.12
CA MET A 42 -9.99 19.79 1.25
C MET A 42 -11.38 19.49 1.81
N PRO A 43 -12.36 20.39 1.60
CA PRO A 43 -13.74 20.19 2.08
C PRO A 43 -14.42 18.94 1.53
N GLN A 44 -13.98 18.46 0.37
CA GLN A 44 -14.51 17.27 -0.30
C GLN A 44 -14.06 15.96 0.33
N VAL A 45 -13.03 15.98 1.17
CA VAL A 45 -12.55 14.80 1.87
C VAL A 45 -13.50 14.48 3.03
N ALA A 46 -14.07 13.29 3.01
CA ALA A 46 -14.92 12.80 4.09
C ALA A 46 -14.17 12.81 5.43
N ARG A 47 -14.90 12.98 6.51
CA ARG A 47 -14.32 13.02 7.85
C ARG A 47 -14.96 12.00 8.76
N TYR A 48 -14.16 11.48 9.69
CA TYR A 48 -14.66 10.71 10.80
C TYR A 48 -15.50 11.60 11.75
N PRO A 49 -16.33 10.99 12.61
CA PRO A 49 -17.10 11.76 13.62
C PRO A 49 -16.25 12.64 14.53
N ASP A 50 -14.98 12.29 14.73
CA ASP A 50 -14.01 13.07 15.51
C ASP A 50 -13.33 14.21 14.71
N GLY A 51 -13.72 14.43 13.44
CA GLY A 51 -13.24 15.49 12.58
C GLY A 51 -11.96 15.16 11.81
N ARG A 52 -11.32 14.02 12.05
CA ARG A 52 -10.15 13.60 11.27
C ARG A 52 -10.53 13.31 9.81
N PRO A 53 -9.70 13.67 8.84
CA PRO A 53 -9.96 13.35 7.45
C PRO A 53 -9.92 11.83 7.20
N MET A 54 -10.86 11.34 6.41
CA MET A 54 -10.91 9.94 5.96
C MET A 54 -10.05 9.79 4.70
N SER A 55 -8.75 9.72 4.91
CA SER A 55 -7.76 9.60 3.83
C SER A 55 -6.60 8.73 4.28
N SER A 56 -5.99 8.03 3.34
CA SER A 56 -4.74 7.30 3.55
C SER A 56 -3.67 7.87 2.63
N LYS A 57 -2.61 8.38 3.23
CA LYS A 57 -1.38 8.70 2.50
C LYS A 57 -0.64 7.40 2.27
N GLU A 58 -0.12 7.22 1.07
CA GLU A 58 0.50 5.97 0.70
C GLU A 58 1.83 6.19 -0.02
N VAL A 59 2.72 5.24 0.16
CA VAL A 59 3.93 5.11 -0.64
C VAL A 59 3.90 3.77 -1.37
N VAL A 60 4.20 3.79 -2.65
CA VAL A 60 4.25 2.60 -3.48
C VAL A 60 5.65 2.45 -4.03
N VAL A 61 6.27 1.31 -3.79
CA VAL A 61 7.61 0.97 -4.28
C VAL A 61 7.60 -0.40 -4.94
N ILE A 62 8.52 -0.61 -5.87
CA ILE A 62 8.73 -1.91 -6.51
C ILE A 62 10.00 -2.51 -5.95
N ILE A 63 9.92 -3.77 -5.56
CA ILE A 63 11.05 -4.59 -5.13
C ILE A 63 11.18 -5.83 -6.02
N ASN A 64 12.29 -6.52 -5.93
CA ASN A 64 12.52 -7.78 -6.61
C ASN A 64 12.52 -8.92 -5.59
N LEU A 65 11.73 -9.95 -5.85
CA LEU A 65 11.71 -11.18 -5.05
C LEU A 65 11.99 -12.40 -5.92
N ASN A 66 12.62 -13.40 -5.31
CA ASN A 66 12.83 -14.70 -5.93
C ASN A 66 11.51 -15.45 -6.04
N LYS A 67 11.28 -16.09 -7.18
CA LYS A 67 10.10 -16.92 -7.37
C LYS A 67 10.17 -18.19 -6.52
N LEU A 68 9.03 -18.63 -6.03
CA LEU A 68 8.88 -19.90 -5.33
C LEU A 68 8.62 -21.01 -6.33
N GLY A 69 9.40 -22.09 -6.27
CA GLY A 69 9.22 -23.26 -7.15
C GLY A 69 9.62 -23.05 -8.61
N ALA A 70 10.27 -21.95 -8.93
CA ALA A 70 10.80 -21.63 -10.24
C ALA A 70 12.08 -20.80 -10.10
N GLU A 71 12.90 -20.80 -11.14
CA GLU A 71 14.06 -19.91 -11.20
C GLU A 71 13.66 -18.49 -11.57
N GLY A 72 14.49 -17.54 -11.13
CA GLY A 72 14.38 -16.13 -11.49
C GLY A 72 13.72 -15.27 -10.42
N ILE A 73 13.74 -14.00 -10.72
CA ILE A 73 13.18 -12.93 -9.90
C ILE A 73 12.04 -12.23 -10.64
N SER A 74 11.16 -11.63 -9.91
CA SER A 74 10.10 -10.80 -10.47
C SER A 74 9.80 -9.60 -9.59
N ASN A 75 9.20 -8.60 -10.18
CA ASN A 75 8.80 -7.39 -9.48
C ASN A 75 7.59 -7.66 -8.59
N VAL A 76 7.63 -7.09 -7.39
CA VAL A 76 6.53 -7.11 -6.43
C VAL A 76 6.32 -5.69 -5.92
N THR A 77 5.09 -5.26 -5.89
CA THR A 77 4.70 -3.96 -5.34
C THR A 77 4.63 -4.05 -3.82
N VAL A 78 5.27 -3.10 -3.14
CA VAL A 78 5.14 -2.86 -1.71
C VAL A 78 4.39 -1.54 -1.51
N ARG A 79 3.34 -1.59 -0.72
CA ARG A 79 2.52 -0.42 -0.39
C ARG A 79 2.63 -0.12 1.10
N GLY A 80 3.08 1.08 1.43
CA GLY A 80 3.01 1.63 2.78
C GLY A 80 1.71 2.41 2.93
N VAL A 81 0.93 2.09 3.95
CA VAL A 81 -0.39 2.67 4.17
C VAL A 81 -0.55 3.27 5.56
N GLU A 82 -1.54 4.13 5.72
CA GLU A 82 -2.07 4.57 7.00
C GLU A 82 -3.27 3.71 7.40
N GLU A 83 -3.68 3.80 8.65
CA GLU A 83 -4.76 2.99 9.23
C GLU A 83 -6.08 3.11 8.46
N ALA A 84 -6.40 4.30 7.96
CA ALA A 84 -7.62 4.56 7.19
C ALA A 84 -7.69 3.74 5.89
N ALA A 85 -6.58 3.24 5.36
CA ALA A 85 -6.56 2.46 4.12
C ALA A 85 -7.48 1.23 4.19
N PHE A 86 -7.57 0.58 5.35
CA PHE A 86 -8.40 -0.61 5.54
C PHE A 86 -9.89 -0.29 5.62
N GLN A 87 -10.25 0.90 6.05
CA GLN A 87 -11.64 1.38 6.06
C GLN A 87 -12.06 1.86 4.67
N LEU A 88 -11.13 2.47 3.93
CA LEU A 88 -11.34 2.90 2.55
C LEU A 88 -11.41 1.70 1.57
N ARG A 89 -10.85 0.56 1.97
CA ARG A 89 -10.82 -0.66 1.17
C ARG A 89 -11.31 -1.86 1.97
N PRO A 90 -12.62 -1.93 2.26
CA PRO A 90 -13.19 -2.99 3.09
C PRO A 90 -13.07 -4.38 2.48
N GLN A 91 -12.79 -4.48 1.18
CA GLN A 91 -12.50 -5.75 0.49
C GLN A 91 -11.15 -6.35 0.90
N VAL A 92 -10.22 -5.56 1.46
CA VAL A 92 -8.95 -6.07 1.96
C VAL A 92 -9.17 -6.69 3.35
N ARG A 93 -9.05 -8.01 3.43
CA ARG A 93 -9.33 -8.79 4.64
C ARG A 93 -8.22 -9.75 4.95
N ILE A 94 -7.81 -9.80 6.22
CA ILE A 94 -6.85 -10.80 6.69
C ILE A 94 -7.54 -12.17 6.71
N THR A 95 -6.98 -13.13 5.99
CA THR A 95 -7.50 -14.50 5.89
C THR A 95 -6.69 -15.49 6.70
N GLN A 96 -5.41 -15.21 6.95
CA GLN A 96 -4.51 -16.04 7.75
C GLN A 96 -3.56 -15.11 8.54
N GLY A 97 -3.15 -15.58 9.72
CA GLY A 97 -2.27 -14.82 10.59
C GLY A 97 -2.94 -13.61 11.20
N ARG A 98 -2.23 -12.49 11.23
CA ARG A 98 -2.69 -11.26 11.86
C ARG A 98 -2.30 -10.03 11.05
N MET A 99 -2.89 -8.89 11.39
CA MET A 99 -2.49 -7.59 10.91
C MET A 99 -1.07 -7.22 11.40
N PHE A 100 -0.31 -6.48 10.60
CA PHE A 100 0.96 -5.93 11.05
C PHE A 100 0.76 -4.89 12.16
N ARG A 101 1.76 -4.77 13.01
CA ARG A 101 1.77 -3.74 14.05
C ARG A 101 2.29 -2.43 13.48
N TRP A 102 1.58 -1.35 13.78
CA TRP A 102 2.04 -0.01 13.45
C TRP A 102 3.34 0.29 14.19
N GLY A 103 4.30 0.86 13.46
CA GLY A 103 5.64 1.12 13.98
C GLY A 103 6.61 -0.05 13.91
N ALA A 104 6.20 -1.21 13.41
CA ALA A 104 7.05 -2.39 13.28
C ALA A 104 7.49 -2.67 11.85
N ARG A 105 8.57 -3.40 11.68
CA ARG A 105 9.06 -3.94 10.40
C ARG A 105 8.30 -5.23 10.06
N GLU A 106 7.01 -5.14 9.94
CA GLU A 106 6.10 -6.23 9.60
C GLU A 106 5.31 -5.89 8.35
N VAL A 107 4.93 -6.92 7.60
CA VAL A 107 4.08 -6.79 6.40
C VAL A 107 3.01 -7.88 6.38
N ILE A 108 1.95 -7.62 5.65
CA ILE A 108 0.99 -8.61 5.22
C ILE A 108 1.15 -8.84 3.72
N ALA A 109 0.99 -10.08 3.28
CA ALA A 109 1.13 -10.48 1.88
C ALA A 109 -0.24 -10.74 1.26
N GLY A 110 -0.48 -10.22 0.08
CA GLY A 110 -1.64 -10.59 -0.71
C GLY A 110 -1.63 -12.08 -1.06
N ALA A 111 -2.79 -12.66 -1.20
CA ALA A 111 -2.94 -14.10 -1.47
C ALA A 111 -2.18 -14.56 -2.73
N GLY A 112 -2.05 -13.68 -3.72
CA GLY A 112 -1.28 -13.96 -4.93
C GLY A 112 0.24 -13.90 -4.75
N ILE A 113 0.74 -13.28 -3.68
CA ILE A 113 2.17 -13.17 -3.40
C ILE A 113 2.69 -14.38 -2.64
N THR A 114 1.98 -14.80 -1.60
CA THR A 114 2.46 -15.84 -0.68
C THR A 114 2.71 -17.19 -1.36
N THR A 115 2.01 -17.49 -2.43
CA THR A 115 2.16 -18.74 -3.20
C THR A 115 3.21 -18.67 -4.32
N ARG A 116 3.71 -17.49 -4.63
CA ARG A 116 4.56 -17.26 -5.80
C ARG A 116 5.99 -16.83 -5.49
N PHE A 117 6.25 -16.31 -4.30
CA PHE A 117 7.54 -15.72 -3.95
C PHE A 117 8.12 -16.30 -2.67
N GLN A 118 9.45 -16.48 -2.66
CA GLN A 118 10.19 -16.94 -1.50
C GLN A 118 10.20 -15.85 -0.42
N GLY A 119 10.06 -16.28 0.84
CA GLY A 119 10.05 -15.37 1.99
C GLY A 119 8.71 -14.68 2.24
N ALA A 120 7.72 -14.88 1.37
CA ALA A 120 6.41 -14.24 1.48
C ALA A 120 5.36 -15.10 2.23
N GLN A 121 5.79 -16.11 2.93
CA GLN A 121 4.96 -16.97 3.77
C GLN A 121 4.94 -16.45 5.21
N ILE A 122 3.86 -16.71 5.95
CA ILE A 122 3.74 -16.29 7.35
C ILE A 122 4.91 -16.81 8.17
N GLY A 123 5.52 -15.93 8.97
CA GLY A 123 6.68 -16.23 9.82
C GLY A 123 8.02 -16.08 9.12
N GLU A 124 8.04 -15.98 7.81
CA GLU A 124 9.24 -15.74 7.04
C GLU A 124 9.53 -14.25 6.89
N LYS A 125 10.68 -13.93 6.32
CA LYS A 125 11.14 -12.55 6.15
C LYS A 125 11.44 -12.26 4.70
N VAL A 126 10.98 -11.10 4.24
CA VAL A 126 11.35 -10.50 2.97
C VAL A 126 12.35 -9.38 3.20
N LYS A 127 13.34 -9.27 2.33
CA LYS A 127 14.36 -8.23 2.41
C LYS A 127 14.08 -7.15 1.37
N PHE A 128 13.90 -5.93 1.83
CA PHE A 128 13.81 -4.75 0.98
C PHE A 128 14.13 -3.47 1.75
N GLY A 129 14.52 -2.41 1.04
CA GLY A 129 14.87 -1.14 1.66
C GLY A 129 16.02 -1.24 2.68
N GLY A 130 16.90 -2.22 2.54
CA GLY A 130 18.01 -2.45 3.47
C GLY A 130 17.62 -3.13 4.79
N ASP A 131 16.38 -3.53 4.95
CA ASP A 131 15.83 -4.15 6.17
C ASP A 131 15.18 -5.51 5.90
N LEU A 132 14.94 -6.26 6.98
CA LEU A 132 14.16 -7.48 6.99
C LEU A 132 12.77 -7.20 7.52
N TRP A 133 11.75 -7.69 6.81
CA TRP A 133 10.34 -7.50 7.12
C TRP A 133 9.68 -8.85 7.36
N THR A 134 9.10 -9.03 8.53
CA THR A 134 8.42 -10.28 8.87
C THR A 134 7.02 -10.28 8.25
N VAL A 135 6.69 -11.33 7.53
CA VAL A 135 5.34 -11.58 7.04
C VAL A 135 4.50 -12.15 8.16
N VAL A 136 3.48 -11.41 8.60
CA VAL A 136 2.67 -11.77 9.77
C VAL A 136 1.23 -12.17 9.42
N GLY A 137 0.81 -11.89 8.21
CA GLY A 137 -0.54 -12.22 7.74
C GLY A 137 -0.64 -12.32 6.23
N ILE A 138 -1.70 -12.98 5.80
CA ILE A 138 -2.11 -13.07 4.41
C ILE A 138 -3.44 -12.36 4.28
N PHE A 139 -3.62 -11.56 3.24
CA PHE A 139 -4.88 -10.90 2.95
C PHE A 139 -5.43 -11.28 1.58
N ASP A 140 -6.73 -11.16 1.44
CA ASP A 140 -7.48 -11.26 0.20
C ASP A 140 -8.15 -9.92 -0.08
N SER A 141 -8.27 -9.55 -1.32
CA SER A 141 -8.90 -8.31 -1.77
C SER A 141 -9.91 -8.53 -2.90
N ASP A 142 -10.62 -9.67 -2.86
CA ASP A 142 -11.64 -10.05 -3.83
C ASP A 142 -11.11 -10.07 -5.29
N GLY A 143 -9.87 -10.56 -5.49
CA GLY A 143 -9.24 -10.67 -6.80
C GLY A 143 -8.78 -9.34 -7.41
N SER A 144 -8.69 -8.29 -6.61
CA SER A 144 -8.14 -7.01 -7.07
C SER A 144 -6.61 -7.08 -7.23
N GLY A 145 -6.02 -6.05 -7.85
CA GLY A 145 -4.57 -5.94 -7.99
C GLY A 145 -3.80 -5.94 -6.66
N PHE A 146 -4.46 -5.63 -5.55
CA PHE A 146 -3.85 -5.65 -4.21
C PHE A 146 -3.44 -7.05 -3.77
N ASP A 147 -4.08 -8.12 -4.28
CA ASP A 147 -3.69 -9.51 -4.01
C ASP A 147 -2.25 -9.83 -4.44
N SER A 148 -1.67 -9.00 -5.30
CA SER A 148 -0.29 -9.11 -5.78
C SER A 148 0.67 -8.12 -5.12
N GLU A 149 0.34 -7.61 -3.94
CA GLU A 149 1.14 -6.64 -3.21
C GLU A 149 1.53 -7.12 -1.80
N LEU A 150 2.60 -6.51 -1.26
CA LEU A 150 2.93 -6.52 0.16
C LEU A 150 2.50 -5.19 0.78
N TRP A 151 1.84 -5.22 1.92
CA TRP A 151 1.38 -4.01 2.62
C TRP A 151 2.02 -3.88 4.00
N GLY A 152 2.41 -2.68 4.36
CA GLY A 152 2.97 -2.37 5.65
C GLY A 152 2.72 -0.92 6.07
N ASP A 153 3.29 -0.53 7.22
CA ASP A 153 3.19 0.81 7.75
C ASP A 153 3.89 1.82 6.83
N LEU A 154 3.18 2.87 6.43
CA LEU A 154 3.69 3.96 5.61
C LEU A 154 5.01 4.52 6.13
N ASN A 155 5.08 4.86 7.42
CA ASN A 155 6.25 5.51 7.98
C ASN A 155 7.46 4.58 8.00
N GLN A 156 7.26 3.31 8.30
CA GLN A 156 8.33 2.31 8.31
C GLN A 156 8.88 2.05 6.90
N ILE A 157 8.00 1.93 5.91
CA ILE A 157 8.39 1.70 4.51
C ILE A 157 9.05 2.95 3.93
N ALA A 158 8.49 4.13 4.15
CA ALA A 158 9.07 5.39 3.68
C ALA A 158 10.46 5.64 4.29
N ASP A 159 10.64 5.36 5.58
CA ASP A 159 11.93 5.48 6.27
C ASP A 159 12.96 4.52 5.67
N ALA A 160 12.60 3.26 5.48
CA ALA A 160 13.50 2.26 4.90
C ALA A 160 14.02 2.67 3.51
N PHE A 161 13.17 3.25 2.69
CA PHE A 161 13.55 3.76 1.37
C PHE A 161 14.06 5.20 1.39
N LYS A 162 14.12 5.84 2.57
CA LYS A 162 14.52 7.25 2.75
C LYS A 162 13.74 8.20 1.83
N ARG A 163 12.44 7.94 1.69
CA ARG A 163 11.56 8.76 0.86
C ARG A 163 10.93 9.88 1.67
N ALA A 164 11.14 11.12 1.24
CA ALA A 164 10.48 12.30 1.80
C ALA A 164 9.11 12.58 1.14
N SER A 165 8.78 11.90 0.03
CA SER A 165 7.57 12.11 -0.77
C SER A 165 6.65 10.89 -0.76
N LEU A 166 5.38 11.14 -1.01
CA LEU A 166 4.34 10.14 -1.13
C LEU A 166 4.02 9.89 -2.60
N SER A 167 3.62 8.67 -2.92
CA SER A 167 3.18 8.33 -4.28
C SER A 167 1.73 8.74 -4.53
N THR A 168 0.85 8.52 -3.57
CA THR A 168 -0.59 8.82 -3.68
C THR A 168 -1.22 9.24 -2.36
N VAL A 169 -2.42 9.82 -2.47
CA VAL A 169 -3.36 10.02 -1.36
C VAL A 169 -4.70 9.42 -1.77
N THR A 170 -5.27 8.59 -0.94
CA THR A 170 -6.59 7.97 -1.14
C THR A 170 -7.61 8.51 -0.15
#